data_4af70060453e5c1874fa11e986dc6446
#
_entry.id   4af70060453e5c1874fa11e986dc6446
#
_cell.length_a   1.000
_cell.length_b   1.000
_cell.length_c   1.000
_cell.angle_alpha   90.00
_cell.angle_beta   90.00
_cell.angle_gamma   90.00
#
_symmetry.space_group_name_H-M   'P 1'
#
loop_
_entity.id
_entity.type
_entity.pdbx_description
1 polymer ?
#
loop_
_entity_poly.entity_id
_entity_poly.type
_entity_poly.pdbx_seq_one_letter_code
_entity_poly.pdbx_strand_id
1 'polypeptide(L)'
;MGAGLSKLSGGRMERLLEKLTSKRIMAVLLGAGVTAVIQSSSATTVMVVGFVNSGIMKLNQAVGIIMGANIGTTITSWLLSLTGIQGSSFVLQMLKPSSFSPILAVIGVGLIMFTKNEKKKDIGSIFIGFAILMYGMEAMSGAVAPLADNEKFTGILTMFSNPLLGLLAGTILTAVIQSSSASVGILQALCATGAVNFSTALPIIMGQNIGTCITAIISSIGTSKNAKRTAAVHLFFNITGTIIFMVVFYTLNVFVHFQFLNTAASPAGIAVIHSLFNIGATILLFPFANLLEKMAIFVIPDKESEMEEME
;
A
#
# COMPACT_ATOMS: atom_id res chain seq x y z
N MET A 1 -7.75 -6.25 21.95
CA MET A 1 -6.27 -6.22 21.84
C MET A 1 -5.70 -4.90 22.35
N GLY A 2 -6.13 -3.72 21.92
CA GLY A 2 -5.63 -2.42 22.35
C GLY A 2 -5.73 -2.16 23.86
N ALA A 3 -6.89 -2.46 24.48
CA ALA A 3 -7.08 -2.29 25.94
C ALA A 3 -6.16 -3.21 26.78
N GLY A 4 -5.84 -4.40 26.28
CA GLY A 4 -4.87 -5.29 26.93
C GLY A 4 -3.44 -4.78 26.83
N LEU A 5 -3.04 -4.27 25.67
CA LEU A 5 -1.74 -3.64 25.45
C LEU A 5 -1.55 -2.39 26.30
N SER A 6 -2.56 -1.52 26.41
CA SER A 6 -2.52 -0.33 27.25
C SER A 6 -2.31 -0.67 28.73
N LYS A 7 -3.00 -1.70 29.25
CA LYS A 7 -2.82 -2.17 30.63
C LYS A 7 -1.45 -2.81 30.88
N LEU A 8 -0.93 -3.58 29.92
CA LEU A 8 0.37 -4.27 30.06
C LEU A 8 1.55 -3.29 29.91
N SER A 9 1.43 -2.25 29.11
CA SER A 9 2.52 -1.32 28.83
C SER A 9 2.69 -0.25 29.91
N GLY A 10 1.73 -0.07 30.81
CA GLY A 10 1.82 0.87 31.94
C GLY A 10 2.24 2.29 31.52
N GLY A 11 1.76 2.78 30.38
CA GLY A 11 2.11 4.09 29.80
C GLY A 11 3.50 4.16 29.14
N ARG A 12 4.27 3.07 29.11
CA ARG A 12 5.58 3.04 28.44
C ARG A 12 5.43 3.06 26.92
N MET A 13 4.45 2.32 26.38
CA MET A 13 4.16 2.29 24.95
C MET A 13 3.70 3.67 24.47
N GLU A 14 2.80 4.30 25.21
CA GLU A 14 2.30 5.66 24.94
C GLU A 14 3.45 6.67 24.86
N ARG A 15 4.33 6.71 25.88
CA ARG A 15 5.50 7.58 25.89
C ARG A 15 6.49 7.29 24.77
N LEU A 16 6.68 6.02 24.41
CA LEU A 16 7.56 5.62 23.32
C LEU A 16 7.00 6.05 21.96
N LEU A 17 5.71 5.84 21.74
CA LEU A 17 5.03 6.31 20.54
C LEU A 17 4.99 7.85 20.49
N GLU A 18 4.73 8.52 21.61
CA GLU A 18 4.75 9.98 21.69
C GLU A 18 6.13 10.53 21.32
N LYS A 19 7.20 9.94 21.82
CA LYS A 19 8.58 10.32 21.48
C LYS A 19 8.91 10.08 20.01
N LEU A 20 8.51 8.92 19.46
CA LEU A 20 8.75 8.55 18.05
C LEU A 20 7.88 9.34 17.07
N THR A 21 6.74 9.87 17.52
CA THR A 21 5.81 10.62 16.68
C THR A 21 5.72 12.10 17.05
N SER A 22 6.62 12.58 17.92
CA SER A 22 6.68 13.98 18.39
C SER A 22 6.82 14.99 17.23
N LYS A 23 7.58 14.62 16.21
CA LYS A 23 7.69 15.36 14.95
C LYS A 23 6.97 14.61 13.85
N ARG A 24 6.15 15.30 13.05
CA ARG A 24 5.37 14.67 11.97
C ARG A 24 6.23 13.88 11.00
N ILE A 25 7.43 14.38 10.67
CA ILE A 25 8.36 13.66 9.79
C ILE A 25 8.79 12.31 10.39
N MET A 26 8.98 12.25 11.70
CA MET A 26 9.32 11.00 12.38
C MET A 26 8.14 10.02 12.36
N ALA A 27 6.91 10.53 12.48
CA ALA A 27 5.71 9.71 12.33
C ALA A 27 5.61 9.12 10.91
N VAL A 28 5.91 9.90 9.87
CA VAL A 28 5.95 9.42 8.47
C VAL A 28 7.03 8.35 8.31
N LEU A 29 8.24 8.57 8.81
CA LEU A 29 9.33 7.59 8.74
C LEU A 29 8.99 6.31 9.51
N LEU A 30 8.35 6.44 10.68
CA LEU A 30 7.87 5.30 11.45
C LEU A 30 6.81 4.50 10.67
N GLY A 31 5.82 5.17 10.11
CA GLY A 31 4.78 4.54 9.30
C GLY A 31 5.35 3.83 8.07
N ALA A 32 6.29 4.47 7.37
CA ALA A 32 6.98 3.87 6.23
C ALA A 32 7.80 2.65 6.64
N GLY A 33 8.59 2.75 7.71
CA GLY A 33 9.42 1.66 8.21
C GLY A 33 8.60 0.47 8.71
N VAL A 34 7.55 0.72 9.52
CA VAL A 34 6.65 -0.34 10.02
C VAL A 34 5.97 -1.06 8.87
N THR A 35 5.42 -0.33 7.89
CA THR A 35 4.75 -0.93 6.73
C THR A 35 5.73 -1.71 5.84
N ALA A 36 6.94 -1.18 5.65
CA ALA A 36 7.99 -1.86 4.89
C ALA A 36 8.41 -3.20 5.53
N VAL A 37 8.44 -3.27 6.85
CA VAL A 37 8.79 -4.49 7.59
C VAL A 37 7.61 -5.46 7.63
N ILE A 38 6.40 -4.98 7.96
CA ILE A 38 5.20 -5.82 8.04
C ILE A 38 4.70 -6.23 6.65
N GLN A 39 5.07 -5.50 5.60
CA GLN A 39 4.62 -5.70 4.20
C GLN A 39 3.09 -5.59 4.04
N SER A 40 2.43 -4.84 4.94
CA SER A 40 0.98 -4.64 4.92
C SER A 40 0.60 -3.26 5.46
N SER A 41 0.23 -2.34 4.56
CA SER A 41 -0.30 -1.03 4.95
C SER A 41 -1.67 -1.15 5.62
N SER A 42 -2.49 -2.12 5.21
CA SER A 42 -3.77 -2.40 5.87
C SER A 42 -3.57 -2.79 7.32
N ALA A 43 -2.62 -3.70 7.62
CA ALA A 43 -2.30 -4.06 9.00
C ALA A 43 -1.79 -2.86 9.82
N THR A 44 -0.91 -2.04 9.22
CA THR A 44 -0.38 -0.83 9.86
C THR A 44 -1.50 0.17 10.16
N THR A 45 -2.38 0.46 9.20
CA THR A 45 -3.47 1.42 9.40
C THR A 45 -4.53 0.93 10.38
N VAL A 46 -4.89 -0.36 10.35
CA VAL A 46 -5.79 -0.98 11.35
C VAL A 46 -5.20 -0.91 12.75
N MET A 47 -3.89 -1.16 12.88
CA MET A 47 -3.19 -1.03 14.15
C MET A 47 -3.21 0.42 14.67
N VAL A 48 -2.99 1.40 13.80
CA VAL A 48 -3.07 2.84 14.14
C VAL A 48 -4.49 3.22 14.59
N VAL A 49 -5.53 2.77 13.86
CA VAL A 49 -6.94 2.95 14.28
C VAL A 49 -7.16 2.35 15.66
N GLY A 50 -6.62 1.17 15.95
CA GLY A 50 -6.69 0.52 17.26
C GLY A 50 -5.96 1.30 18.37
N PHE A 51 -4.79 1.86 18.09
CA PHE A 51 -4.06 2.69 19.05
C PHE A 51 -4.76 4.00 19.36
N VAL A 52 -5.36 4.64 18.36
CA VAL A 52 -6.17 5.84 18.58
C VAL A 52 -7.44 5.49 19.36
N ASN A 53 -8.08 4.36 19.06
CA ASN A 53 -9.27 3.90 19.76
C ASN A 53 -9.00 3.60 21.25
N SER A 54 -7.83 3.11 21.59
CA SER A 54 -7.44 2.82 22.98
C SER A 54 -6.82 4.01 23.73
N GLY A 55 -6.72 5.19 23.07
CA GLY A 55 -6.10 6.39 23.66
C GLY A 55 -4.57 6.35 23.72
N ILE A 56 -3.92 5.28 23.20
CA ILE A 56 -2.45 5.16 23.15
C ILE A 56 -1.83 6.18 22.20
N MET A 57 -2.58 6.62 21.18
CA MET A 57 -2.12 7.54 20.15
C MET A 57 -3.16 8.64 19.89
N LYS A 58 -2.68 9.85 19.70
CA LYS A 58 -3.52 11.00 19.30
C LYS A 58 -3.78 11.00 17.80
N LEU A 59 -4.88 11.60 17.36
CA LEU A 59 -5.27 11.70 15.94
C LEU A 59 -4.18 12.38 15.09
N ASN A 60 -3.59 13.48 15.56
CA ASN A 60 -2.54 14.20 14.83
C ASN A 60 -1.26 13.38 14.60
N GLN A 61 -0.94 12.45 15.51
CA GLN A 61 0.18 11.50 15.35
C GLN A 61 -0.14 10.44 14.30
N ALA A 62 -1.38 9.95 14.29
CA ALA A 62 -1.87 8.96 13.34
C ALA A 62 -1.78 9.45 11.90
N VAL A 63 -2.05 10.74 11.62
CA VAL A 63 -1.95 11.34 10.28
C VAL A 63 -0.57 11.09 9.65
N GLY A 64 0.51 11.35 10.39
CA GLY A 64 1.87 11.14 9.89
C GLY A 64 2.16 9.67 9.61
N ILE A 65 1.74 8.76 10.50
CA ILE A 65 1.97 7.32 10.32
C ILE A 65 1.20 6.80 9.10
N ILE A 66 -0.04 7.26 8.87
CA ILE A 66 -0.85 6.89 7.70
C ILE A 66 -0.16 7.33 6.41
N MET A 67 0.33 8.58 6.34
CA MET A 67 1.10 9.07 5.18
C MET A 67 2.32 8.18 4.93
N GLY A 68 3.05 7.84 5.98
CA GLY A 68 4.21 6.95 5.90
C GLY A 68 3.87 5.53 5.47
N ALA A 69 2.75 4.99 5.95
CA ALA A 69 2.31 3.64 5.57
C ALA A 69 2.07 3.51 4.05
N ASN A 70 1.55 4.55 3.41
CA ASN A 70 1.42 4.58 1.95
C ASN A 70 2.79 4.52 1.25
N ILE A 71 3.81 5.25 1.75
CA ILE A 71 5.18 5.14 1.22
C ILE A 71 5.72 3.72 1.43
N GLY A 72 5.55 3.14 2.63
CA GLY A 72 6.04 1.80 2.94
C GLY A 72 5.50 0.71 2.03
N THR A 73 4.27 0.86 1.53
CA THR A 73 3.66 -0.07 0.56
C THR A 73 4.44 -0.13 -0.76
N THR A 74 5.15 0.92 -1.13
CA THR A 74 5.92 0.95 -2.38
C THR A 74 7.04 -0.10 -2.38
N ILE A 75 7.60 -0.43 -1.22
CA ILE A 75 8.63 -1.48 -1.09
C ILE A 75 8.07 -2.84 -1.52
N THR A 76 6.82 -3.15 -1.16
CA THR A 76 6.16 -4.37 -1.65
C THR A 76 6.03 -4.36 -3.17
N SER A 77 5.65 -3.24 -3.78
CA SER A 77 5.57 -3.12 -5.23
C SER A 77 6.92 -3.37 -5.91
N TRP A 78 8.02 -2.90 -5.32
CA TRP A 78 9.37 -3.17 -5.81
C TRP A 78 9.76 -4.65 -5.65
N LEU A 79 9.43 -5.29 -4.53
CA LEU A 79 9.68 -6.72 -4.34
C LEU A 79 8.94 -7.57 -5.38
N LEU A 80 7.66 -7.24 -5.63
CA LEU A 80 6.86 -7.94 -6.63
C LEU A 80 7.39 -7.69 -8.05
N SER A 81 7.93 -6.51 -8.33
CA SER A 81 8.48 -6.16 -9.65
C SER A 81 9.71 -6.97 -10.05
N LEU A 82 10.37 -7.63 -9.10
CA LEU A 82 11.52 -8.50 -9.39
C LEU A 82 11.16 -9.64 -10.35
N THR A 83 9.90 -10.05 -10.38
CA THR A 83 9.43 -11.07 -11.35
C THR A 83 9.52 -10.60 -12.80
N GLY A 84 9.53 -9.29 -13.04
CA GLY A 84 9.67 -8.68 -14.36
C GLY A 84 11.10 -8.62 -14.89
N ILE A 85 12.10 -9.15 -14.16
CA ILE A 85 13.48 -9.18 -14.63
C ILE A 85 13.58 -10.11 -15.84
N GLN A 86 13.89 -9.53 -17.01
CA GLN A 86 14.08 -10.25 -18.26
C GLN A 86 15.50 -10.04 -18.78
N GLY A 87 16.06 -11.10 -19.39
CA GLY A 87 17.39 -11.02 -20.01
C GLY A 87 17.93 -12.40 -20.32
N SER A 88 18.76 -12.49 -21.37
CA SER A 88 19.41 -13.72 -21.83
C SER A 88 20.78 -13.96 -21.19
N SER A 89 21.34 -12.96 -20.52
CA SER A 89 22.63 -13.10 -19.82
C SER A 89 22.52 -14.09 -18.66
N PHE A 90 23.52 -14.96 -18.51
CA PHE A 90 23.59 -15.94 -17.41
C PHE A 90 23.45 -15.26 -16.02
N VAL A 91 24.07 -14.09 -15.83
CA VAL A 91 23.97 -13.33 -14.58
C VAL A 91 22.55 -12.86 -14.33
N LEU A 92 21.86 -12.33 -15.35
CA LEU A 92 20.47 -11.90 -15.22
C LEU A 92 19.51 -13.07 -14.98
N GLN A 93 19.79 -14.23 -15.59
CA GLN A 93 19.01 -15.44 -15.32
C GLN A 93 19.18 -15.93 -13.88
N MET A 94 20.38 -15.85 -13.31
CA MET A 94 20.59 -16.18 -11.90
C MET A 94 19.95 -15.18 -10.93
N LEU A 95 19.81 -13.91 -11.34
CA LEU A 95 19.15 -12.88 -10.54
C LEU A 95 17.62 -12.94 -10.62
N LYS A 96 17.05 -13.74 -11.53
CA LYS A 96 15.59 -13.93 -11.57
C LYS A 96 15.11 -14.60 -10.28
N PRO A 97 14.04 -14.08 -9.66
CA PRO A 97 13.47 -14.70 -8.46
C PRO A 97 13.08 -16.16 -8.65
N SER A 98 12.59 -16.54 -9.84
CA SER A 98 12.27 -17.93 -10.18
C SER A 98 13.49 -18.88 -10.11
N SER A 99 14.70 -18.36 -10.29
CA SER A 99 15.93 -19.18 -10.25
C SER A 99 16.45 -19.37 -8.83
N PHE A 100 16.44 -18.32 -8.00
CA PHE A 100 17.04 -18.39 -6.66
C PHE A 100 16.02 -18.61 -5.52
N SER A 101 14.74 -18.30 -5.72
CA SER A 101 13.75 -18.47 -4.65
C SER A 101 13.55 -19.92 -4.19
N PRO A 102 13.65 -20.97 -5.05
CA PRO A 102 13.64 -22.34 -4.59
C PRO A 102 14.82 -22.68 -3.68
N ILE A 103 16.00 -22.11 -3.96
CA ILE A 103 17.19 -22.28 -3.10
C ILE A 103 16.95 -21.66 -1.73
N LEU A 104 16.38 -20.45 -1.71
CA LEU A 104 15.99 -19.79 -0.45
C LEU A 104 14.95 -20.61 0.31
N ALA A 105 13.99 -21.23 -0.37
CA ALA A 105 13.01 -22.11 0.27
C ALA A 105 13.68 -23.30 0.97
N VAL A 106 14.61 -23.97 0.30
CA VAL A 106 15.37 -25.11 0.87
C VAL A 106 16.18 -24.66 2.09
N ILE A 107 16.92 -23.55 1.97
CA ILE A 107 17.66 -22.97 3.11
C ILE A 107 16.71 -22.62 4.25
N GLY A 108 15.56 -22.01 3.93
CA GLY A 108 14.54 -21.62 4.91
C GLY A 108 13.98 -22.81 5.68
N VAL A 109 13.63 -23.89 4.97
CA VAL A 109 13.19 -25.15 5.59
C VAL A 109 14.28 -25.72 6.47
N GLY A 110 15.53 -25.75 5.98
CA GLY A 110 16.69 -26.23 6.78
C GLY A 110 16.88 -25.42 8.06
N LEU A 111 16.76 -24.08 8.00
CA LEU A 111 16.84 -23.22 9.18
C LEU A 111 15.72 -23.49 10.19
N ILE A 112 14.50 -23.74 9.73
CA ILE A 112 13.37 -24.03 10.62
C ILE A 112 13.51 -25.41 11.27
N MET A 113 13.89 -26.42 10.50
CA MET A 113 13.91 -27.80 10.97
C MET A 113 15.14 -28.15 11.84
N PHE A 114 16.31 -27.63 11.47
CA PHE A 114 17.57 -28.06 12.06
C PHE A 114 18.20 -27.08 13.06
N THR A 115 17.60 -25.88 13.28
CA THR A 115 18.11 -24.95 14.28
C THR A 115 17.19 -24.83 15.50
N LYS A 116 17.82 -24.63 16.66
CA LYS A 116 17.10 -24.31 17.91
C LYS A 116 17.02 -22.79 18.17
N ASN A 117 17.71 -21.99 17.36
CA ASN A 117 17.78 -20.54 17.53
C ASN A 117 16.57 -19.88 16.85
N GLU A 118 15.70 -19.25 17.63
CA GLU A 118 14.47 -18.61 17.16
C GLU A 118 14.73 -17.56 16.08
N LYS A 119 15.77 -16.72 16.22
CA LYS A 119 16.13 -15.73 15.17
C LYS A 119 16.47 -16.38 13.82
N LYS A 120 17.11 -17.55 13.84
CA LYS A 120 17.40 -18.28 12.59
C LYS A 120 16.14 -18.91 12.01
N LYS A 121 15.19 -19.36 12.81
CA LYS A 121 13.87 -19.83 12.36
C LYS A 121 13.07 -18.68 11.73
N ASP A 122 13.11 -17.48 12.32
CA ASP A 122 12.46 -16.29 11.76
C ASP A 122 13.04 -15.96 10.38
N ILE A 123 14.37 -15.98 10.22
CA ILE A 123 15.03 -15.81 8.92
C ILE A 123 14.59 -16.91 7.93
N GLY A 124 14.51 -18.16 8.39
CA GLY A 124 13.99 -19.27 7.58
C GLY A 124 12.57 -19.02 7.10
N SER A 125 11.70 -18.52 7.98
CA SER A 125 10.31 -18.15 7.64
C SER A 125 10.24 -17.02 6.62
N ILE A 126 11.12 -16.02 6.69
CA ILE A 126 11.23 -14.94 5.70
C ILE A 126 11.64 -15.51 4.33
N PHE A 127 12.61 -16.42 4.27
CA PHE A 127 13.05 -17.03 3.03
C PHE A 127 11.96 -17.88 2.36
N ILE A 128 11.23 -18.67 3.13
CA ILE A 128 10.10 -19.44 2.63
C ILE A 128 8.98 -18.50 2.15
N GLY A 129 8.64 -17.47 2.94
CA GLY A 129 7.63 -16.48 2.59
C GLY A 129 7.96 -15.77 1.27
N PHE A 130 9.22 -15.38 1.07
CA PHE A 130 9.68 -14.79 -0.18
C PHE A 130 9.56 -15.78 -1.36
N ALA A 131 9.96 -17.03 -1.17
CA ALA A 131 9.85 -18.05 -2.22
C ALA A 131 8.39 -18.31 -2.62
N ILE A 132 7.49 -18.41 -1.66
CA ILE A 132 6.03 -18.57 -1.91
C ILE A 132 5.49 -17.36 -2.66
N LEU A 133 5.89 -16.13 -2.27
CA LEU A 133 5.48 -14.91 -2.94
C LEU A 133 5.91 -14.90 -4.41
N MET A 134 7.16 -15.20 -4.70
CA MET A 134 7.69 -15.22 -6.06
C MET A 134 7.04 -16.31 -6.93
N TYR A 135 6.85 -17.50 -6.37
CA TYR A 135 6.14 -18.59 -7.04
C TYR A 135 4.67 -18.19 -7.34
N GLY A 136 3.99 -17.55 -6.39
CA GLY A 136 2.63 -17.06 -6.58
C GLY A 136 2.53 -16.01 -7.69
N MET A 137 3.50 -15.09 -7.78
CA MET A 137 3.57 -14.10 -8.85
C MET A 137 3.76 -14.77 -10.22
N GLU A 138 4.67 -15.74 -10.32
CA GLU A 138 4.90 -16.49 -11.56
C GLU A 138 3.66 -17.29 -11.98
N ALA A 139 3.01 -17.96 -11.02
CA ALA A 139 1.75 -18.67 -11.26
C ALA A 139 0.63 -17.75 -11.74
N MET A 140 0.48 -16.56 -11.13
CA MET A 140 -0.50 -15.55 -11.59
C MET A 140 -0.18 -15.07 -13.01
N SER A 141 1.07 -14.73 -13.30
CA SER A 141 1.48 -14.30 -14.64
C SER A 141 1.23 -15.39 -15.68
N GLY A 142 1.55 -16.65 -15.35
CA GLY A 142 1.29 -17.79 -16.23
C GLY A 142 -0.21 -18.04 -16.47
N ALA A 143 -1.03 -17.87 -15.43
CA ALA A 143 -2.48 -18.04 -15.55
C ALA A 143 -3.16 -16.98 -16.44
N VAL A 144 -2.64 -15.74 -16.45
CA VAL A 144 -3.20 -14.63 -17.25
C VAL A 144 -2.53 -14.49 -18.62
N ALA A 145 -1.37 -15.11 -18.85
CA ALA A 145 -0.64 -15.02 -20.12
C ALA A 145 -1.51 -15.38 -21.34
N PRO A 146 -2.33 -16.46 -21.35
CA PRO A 146 -3.18 -16.77 -22.49
C PRO A 146 -4.25 -15.73 -22.78
N LEU A 147 -4.60 -14.88 -21.83
CA LEU A 147 -5.60 -13.82 -21.99
C LEU A 147 -5.04 -12.64 -22.80
N ALA A 148 -3.71 -12.46 -22.86
CA ALA A 148 -3.08 -11.39 -23.62
C ALA A 148 -3.41 -11.46 -25.12
N ASP A 149 -3.59 -12.67 -25.65
CA ASP A 149 -3.94 -12.92 -27.06
C ASP A 149 -5.46 -12.92 -27.31
N ASN A 150 -6.28 -12.72 -26.29
CA ASN A 150 -7.73 -12.70 -26.41
C ASN A 150 -8.23 -11.27 -26.68
N GLU A 151 -8.73 -11.01 -27.91
CA GLU A 151 -9.20 -9.70 -28.33
C GLU A 151 -10.32 -9.12 -27.44
N LYS A 152 -11.22 -9.96 -26.89
CA LYS A 152 -12.26 -9.50 -25.97
C LYS A 152 -11.67 -9.02 -24.65
N PHE A 153 -10.69 -9.74 -24.14
CA PHE A 153 -10.02 -9.39 -22.88
C PHE A 153 -9.19 -8.10 -23.04
N THR A 154 -8.38 -8.01 -24.10
CA THR A 154 -7.60 -6.80 -24.39
C THR A 154 -8.50 -5.61 -24.69
N GLY A 155 -9.64 -5.82 -25.36
CA GLY A 155 -10.67 -4.81 -25.55
C GLY A 155 -11.26 -4.27 -24.23
N ILE A 156 -11.50 -5.13 -23.25
CA ILE A 156 -11.94 -4.72 -21.91
C ILE A 156 -10.82 -3.94 -21.19
N LEU A 157 -9.58 -4.39 -21.30
CA LEU A 157 -8.45 -3.66 -20.68
C LEU A 157 -8.27 -2.26 -21.26
N THR A 158 -8.49 -2.08 -22.58
CA THR A 158 -8.39 -0.76 -23.20
C THR A 158 -9.47 0.21 -22.72
N MET A 159 -10.65 -0.27 -22.28
CA MET A 159 -11.66 0.59 -21.65
C MET A 159 -11.15 1.27 -20.39
N PHE A 160 -10.28 0.62 -19.64
CA PHE A 160 -9.69 1.17 -18.42
C PHE A 160 -8.57 2.20 -18.69
N SER A 161 -8.23 2.47 -19.96
CA SER A 161 -7.41 3.64 -20.32
C SER A 161 -8.19 4.95 -20.15
N ASN A 162 -9.53 4.89 -20.06
CA ASN A 162 -10.31 6.01 -19.55
C ASN A 162 -9.96 6.22 -18.08
N PRO A 163 -9.49 7.43 -17.69
CA PRO A 163 -8.97 7.67 -16.34
C PRO A 163 -9.97 7.38 -15.22
N LEU A 164 -11.26 7.67 -15.43
CA LEU A 164 -12.29 7.42 -14.42
C LEU A 164 -12.62 5.93 -14.30
N LEU A 165 -12.72 5.22 -15.42
CA LEU A 165 -12.99 3.78 -15.41
C LEU A 165 -11.82 2.99 -14.81
N GLY A 166 -10.58 3.35 -15.16
CA GLY A 166 -9.40 2.73 -14.58
C GLY A 166 -9.30 2.98 -13.07
N LEU A 167 -9.57 4.22 -12.63
CA LEU A 167 -9.62 4.58 -11.21
C LEU A 167 -10.67 3.74 -10.46
N LEU A 168 -11.89 3.65 -10.98
CA LEU A 168 -12.95 2.86 -10.37
C LEU A 168 -12.60 1.37 -10.34
N ALA A 169 -12.04 0.82 -11.42
CA ALA A 169 -11.62 -0.57 -11.47
C ALA A 169 -10.57 -0.89 -10.39
N GLY A 170 -9.54 -0.07 -10.26
CA GLY A 170 -8.52 -0.22 -9.21
C GLY A 170 -9.10 -0.09 -7.81
N THR A 171 -10.01 0.87 -7.60
CA THR A 171 -10.68 1.09 -6.31
C THR A 171 -11.53 -0.11 -5.91
N ILE A 172 -12.40 -0.59 -6.80
CA ILE A 172 -13.31 -1.70 -6.53
C ILE A 172 -12.51 -2.99 -6.31
N LEU A 173 -11.55 -3.29 -7.19
CA LEU A 173 -10.70 -4.48 -7.07
C LEU A 173 -10.02 -4.53 -5.70
N THR A 174 -9.37 -3.44 -5.31
CA THR A 174 -8.64 -3.40 -4.04
C THR A 174 -9.57 -3.41 -2.83
N ALA A 175 -10.73 -2.74 -2.91
CA ALA A 175 -11.74 -2.75 -1.86
C ALA A 175 -12.33 -4.16 -1.62
N VAL A 176 -12.52 -4.93 -2.68
CA VAL A 176 -13.01 -6.32 -2.60
C VAL A 176 -11.94 -7.25 -2.04
N ILE A 177 -10.70 -7.17 -2.57
CA ILE A 177 -9.57 -8.01 -2.13
C ILE A 177 -9.09 -7.60 -0.73
N GLN A 178 -9.24 -6.32 -0.34
CA GLN A 178 -8.75 -5.72 0.91
C GLN A 178 -7.24 -5.83 1.10
N SER A 179 -6.50 -5.98 0.02
CA SER A 179 -5.03 -6.07 -0.02
C SER A 179 -4.48 -5.30 -1.21
N SER A 180 -3.85 -4.16 -0.94
CA SER A 180 -3.17 -3.38 -1.98
C SER A 180 -2.01 -4.14 -2.60
N SER A 181 -1.26 -4.89 -1.80
CA SER A 181 -0.15 -5.71 -2.30
C SER A 181 -0.62 -6.77 -3.29
N ALA A 182 -1.72 -7.48 -2.98
CA ALA A 182 -2.31 -8.45 -3.90
C ALA A 182 -2.84 -7.77 -5.17
N SER A 183 -3.52 -6.64 -5.05
CA SER A 183 -4.06 -5.88 -6.18
C SER A 183 -2.94 -5.36 -7.10
N VAL A 184 -1.86 -4.81 -6.54
CA VAL A 184 -0.67 -4.40 -7.30
C VAL A 184 -0.01 -5.60 -7.97
N GLY A 185 0.09 -6.73 -7.26
CA GLY A 185 0.65 -7.97 -7.81
C GLY A 185 -0.14 -8.47 -9.02
N ILE A 186 -1.47 -8.45 -8.97
CA ILE A 186 -2.33 -8.80 -10.12
C ILE A 186 -2.06 -7.87 -11.30
N LEU A 187 -1.98 -6.56 -11.07
CA LEU A 187 -1.68 -5.61 -12.13
C LEU A 187 -0.29 -5.85 -12.73
N GLN A 188 0.73 -6.09 -11.90
CA GLN A 188 2.08 -6.39 -12.36
C GLN A 188 2.14 -7.72 -13.14
N ALA A 189 1.38 -8.74 -12.71
CA ALA A 189 1.27 -10.00 -13.44
C ALA A 189 0.64 -9.80 -14.84
N LEU A 190 -0.41 -8.98 -14.94
CA LEU A 190 -1.00 -8.60 -16.22
C LEU A 190 -0.01 -7.79 -17.08
N CYS A 191 0.72 -6.85 -16.49
CA CYS A 191 1.73 -6.07 -17.22
C CYS A 191 2.87 -6.95 -17.73
N ALA A 192 3.25 -8.01 -17.03
CA ALA A 192 4.28 -8.95 -17.46
C ALA A 192 3.93 -9.70 -18.75
N THR A 193 2.64 -9.79 -19.09
CA THR A 193 2.15 -10.37 -20.38
C THR A 193 2.29 -9.42 -21.56
N GLY A 194 2.56 -8.13 -21.32
CA GLY A 194 2.58 -7.09 -22.36
C GLY A 194 1.19 -6.57 -22.79
N ALA A 195 0.11 -7.11 -22.24
CA ALA A 195 -1.27 -6.74 -22.62
C ALA A 195 -1.73 -5.39 -22.06
N VAL A 196 -1.04 -4.83 -21.07
CA VAL A 196 -1.44 -3.60 -20.36
C VAL A 196 -0.46 -2.47 -20.68
N ASN A 197 -1.00 -1.36 -21.17
CA ASN A 197 -0.23 -0.14 -21.41
C ASN A 197 -0.22 0.75 -20.16
N PHE A 198 0.73 1.70 -20.09
CA PHE A 198 0.77 2.67 -19.00
C PHE A 198 -0.48 3.54 -18.90
N SER A 199 -1.15 3.84 -20.03
CA SER A 199 -2.43 4.55 -20.04
C SER A 199 -3.52 3.85 -19.24
N THR A 200 -3.51 2.52 -19.23
CA THR A 200 -4.43 1.68 -18.45
C THR A 200 -3.94 1.51 -17.01
N ALA A 201 -2.65 1.24 -16.82
CA ALA A 201 -2.08 0.92 -15.51
C ALA A 201 -2.13 2.11 -14.54
N LEU A 202 -1.83 3.32 -15.01
CA LEU A 202 -1.69 4.52 -14.20
C LEU A 202 -2.96 4.85 -13.38
N PRO A 203 -4.16 4.99 -13.99
CA PRO A 203 -5.37 5.26 -13.23
C PRO A 203 -5.77 4.09 -12.29
N ILE A 204 -5.49 2.84 -12.69
CA ILE A 204 -5.74 1.68 -11.83
C ILE A 204 -4.91 1.76 -10.56
N ILE A 205 -3.62 2.09 -10.64
CA ILE A 205 -2.73 2.24 -9.46
C ILE A 205 -3.30 3.29 -8.50
N MET A 206 -3.75 4.44 -9.01
CA MET A 206 -4.33 5.49 -8.17
C MET A 206 -5.62 5.01 -7.49
N GLY A 207 -6.45 4.27 -8.22
CA GLY A 207 -7.65 3.64 -7.65
C GLY A 207 -7.32 2.61 -6.56
N GLN A 208 -6.28 1.82 -6.74
CA GLN A 208 -5.85 0.83 -5.74
C GLN A 208 -5.51 1.48 -4.38
N ASN A 209 -4.92 2.67 -4.38
CA ASN A 209 -4.65 3.40 -3.15
C ASN A 209 -5.94 3.84 -2.43
N ILE A 210 -6.97 4.29 -3.17
CA ILE A 210 -8.28 4.60 -2.58
C ILE A 210 -8.94 3.34 -2.04
N GLY A 211 -8.93 2.25 -2.81
CA GLY A 211 -9.53 0.97 -2.41
C GLY A 211 -8.94 0.39 -1.12
N THR A 212 -7.65 0.64 -0.86
CA THR A 212 -6.99 0.22 0.37
C THR A 212 -7.63 0.81 1.63
N CYS A 213 -8.27 1.96 1.53
CA CYS A 213 -8.88 2.64 2.69
C CYS A 213 -10.05 1.87 3.29
N ILE A 214 -10.67 0.96 2.54
CA ILE A 214 -11.83 0.19 3.01
C ILE A 214 -11.53 -0.62 4.26
N THR A 215 -10.31 -1.15 4.40
CA THR A 215 -9.89 -1.94 5.57
C THR A 215 -9.87 -1.10 6.85
N ALA A 216 -9.34 0.13 6.76
CA ALA A 216 -9.35 1.08 7.88
C ALA A 216 -10.77 1.51 8.22
N ILE A 217 -11.63 1.75 7.23
CA ILE A 217 -13.03 2.12 7.42
C ILE A 217 -13.78 1.01 8.14
N ILE A 218 -13.68 -0.23 7.66
CA ILE A 218 -14.34 -1.39 8.29
C ILE A 218 -13.83 -1.58 9.72
N SER A 219 -12.52 -1.47 9.95
CA SER A 219 -11.93 -1.64 11.28
C SER A 219 -12.34 -0.54 12.27
N SER A 220 -12.80 0.60 11.79
CA SER A 220 -13.27 1.72 12.61
C SER A 220 -14.75 1.63 13.02
N ILE A 221 -15.50 0.66 12.49
CA ILE A 221 -16.90 0.44 12.85
C ILE A 221 -16.99 0.06 14.33
N GLY A 222 -17.85 0.73 15.09
CA GLY A 222 -18.02 0.50 16.52
C GLY A 222 -16.93 1.07 17.43
N THR A 223 -15.96 1.82 16.87
CA THR A 223 -14.86 2.45 17.63
C THR A 223 -15.18 3.91 18.03
N SER A 224 -14.24 4.53 18.75
CA SER A 224 -14.32 5.95 19.15
C SER A 224 -14.33 6.89 17.93
N LYS A 225 -14.79 8.13 18.12
CA LYS A 225 -14.80 9.15 17.06
C LYS A 225 -13.42 9.41 16.50
N ASN A 226 -12.38 9.48 17.32
CA ASN A 226 -11.03 9.71 16.85
C ASN A 226 -10.48 8.53 16.04
N ALA A 227 -10.87 7.30 16.36
CA ALA A 227 -10.52 6.14 15.56
C ALA A 227 -11.21 6.17 14.17
N LYS A 228 -12.49 6.56 14.12
CA LYS A 228 -13.20 6.79 12.86
C LYS A 228 -12.59 7.94 12.05
N ARG A 229 -12.22 9.04 12.72
CA ARG A 229 -11.49 10.17 12.10
C ARG A 229 -10.16 9.73 11.51
N THR A 230 -9.46 8.81 12.17
CA THR A 230 -8.21 8.21 11.65
C THR A 230 -8.44 7.47 10.33
N ALA A 231 -9.49 6.66 10.23
CA ALA A 231 -9.88 6.00 8.99
C ALA A 231 -10.30 7.01 7.90
N ALA A 232 -11.02 8.07 8.28
CA ALA A 232 -11.40 9.16 7.36
C ALA A 232 -10.17 9.93 6.84
N VAL A 233 -9.18 10.21 7.67
CA VAL A 233 -7.91 10.82 7.24
C VAL A 233 -7.22 9.97 6.18
N HIS A 234 -7.18 8.65 6.36
CA HIS A 234 -6.61 7.75 5.36
C HIS A 234 -7.32 7.86 4.01
N LEU A 235 -8.65 7.88 4.04
CA LEU A 235 -9.48 8.07 2.84
C LEU A 235 -9.24 9.44 2.19
N PHE A 236 -9.28 10.52 2.96
CA PHE A 236 -9.09 11.88 2.44
C PHE A 236 -7.69 12.09 1.87
N PHE A 237 -6.66 11.54 2.51
CA PHE A 237 -5.31 11.58 1.98
C PHE A 237 -5.23 10.93 0.59
N ASN A 238 -5.77 9.72 0.43
CA ASN A 238 -5.71 9.00 -0.85
C ASN A 238 -6.61 9.64 -1.91
N ILE A 239 -7.82 10.09 -1.57
CA ILE A 239 -8.72 10.79 -2.53
C ILE A 239 -8.10 12.11 -2.97
N THR A 240 -7.65 12.96 -2.04
CA THR A 240 -7.07 14.26 -2.37
C THR A 240 -5.80 14.10 -3.20
N GLY A 241 -4.90 13.18 -2.79
CA GLY A 241 -3.71 12.86 -3.55
C GLY A 241 -4.04 12.40 -4.97
N THR A 242 -5.00 11.49 -5.11
CA THR A 242 -5.45 10.99 -6.42
C THR A 242 -6.02 12.11 -7.30
N ILE A 243 -6.91 12.96 -6.77
CA ILE A 243 -7.50 14.05 -7.53
C ILE A 243 -6.40 15.00 -8.05
N ILE A 244 -5.47 15.39 -7.17
CA ILE A 244 -4.39 16.30 -7.55
C ILE A 244 -3.50 15.66 -8.62
N PHE A 245 -3.07 14.42 -8.42
CA PHE A 245 -2.24 13.72 -9.41
C PHE A 245 -2.94 13.54 -10.74
N MET A 246 -4.21 13.12 -10.73
CA MET A 246 -4.99 12.96 -11.96
C MET A 246 -5.12 14.28 -12.71
N VAL A 247 -5.52 15.35 -12.02
CA VAL A 247 -5.67 16.68 -12.63
C VAL A 247 -4.35 17.16 -13.20
N VAL A 248 -3.28 17.15 -12.39
CA VAL A 248 -1.96 17.64 -12.82
C VAL A 248 -1.41 16.79 -13.96
N PHE A 249 -1.42 15.47 -13.82
CA PHE A 249 -0.84 14.56 -14.82
C PHE A 249 -1.58 14.65 -16.17
N TYR A 250 -2.91 14.56 -16.16
CA TYR A 250 -3.65 14.60 -17.42
C TYR A 250 -3.68 15.99 -18.05
N THR A 251 -3.66 17.06 -17.26
CA THR A 251 -3.48 18.41 -17.78
C THR A 251 -2.11 18.55 -18.46
N LEU A 252 -1.03 18.12 -17.81
CA LEU A 252 0.29 18.12 -18.41
C LEU A 252 0.34 17.26 -19.68
N ASN A 253 -0.33 16.11 -19.68
CA ASN A 253 -0.37 15.23 -20.84
C ASN A 253 -1.02 15.89 -22.08
N VAL A 254 -1.98 16.80 -21.90
CA VAL A 254 -2.59 17.56 -23.03
C VAL A 254 -1.53 18.41 -23.73
N PHE A 255 -0.55 18.96 -23.01
CA PHE A 255 0.50 19.81 -23.58
C PHE A 255 1.74 19.03 -24.02
N VAL A 256 2.16 18.03 -23.24
CA VAL A 256 3.43 17.31 -23.43
C VAL A 256 3.24 16.06 -24.31
N HIS A 257 2.05 15.47 -24.36
CA HIS A 257 1.73 14.25 -25.11
C HIS A 257 2.68 13.10 -24.73
N PHE A 258 2.66 12.66 -23.47
CA PHE A 258 3.54 11.62 -22.94
C PHE A 258 3.46 10.31 -23.75
N GLN A 259 4.48 10.07 -24.57
CA GLN A 259 4.54 8.92 -25.46
C GLN A 259 4.56 7.57 -24.71
N PHE A 260 5.13 7.54 -23.50
CA PHE A 260 5.22 6.32 -22.71
C PHE A 260 3.84 5.72 -22.34
N LEU A 261 2.78 6.55 -22.33
CA LEU A 261 1.42 6.07 -22.05
C LEU A 261 0.95 4.98 -23.01
N ASN A 262 1.44 5.03 -24.25
CA ASN A 262 1.08 4.07 -25.31
C ASN A 262 1.99 2.84 -25.34
N THR A 263 3.00 2.78 -24.47
CA THR A 263 3.91 1.63 -24.38
C THR A 263 3.39 0.62 -23.36
N ALA A 264 3.78 -0.65 -23.54
CA ALA A 264 3.46 -1.70 -22.58
C ALA A 264 4.06 -1.40 -21.21
N ALA A 265 3.22 -1.47 -20.18
CA ALA A 265 3.66 -1.29 -18.81
C ALA A 265 4.46 -2.51 -18.35
N SER A 266 5.54 -2.26 -17.63
CA SER A 266 6.35 -3.32 -17.03
C SER A 266 6.10 -3.39 -15.52
N PRO A 267 6.33 -4.53 -14.85
CA PRO A 267 6.25 -4.63 -13.39
C PRO A 267 7.08 -3.57 -12.65
N ALA A 268 8.30 -3.28 -13.14
CA ALA A 268 9.13 -2.21 -12.59
C ALA A 268 8.52 -0.82 -12.82
N GLY A 269 7.94 -0.57 -14.01
CA GLY A 269 7.23 0.68 -14.31
C GLY A 269 6.04 0.92 -13.36
N ILE A 270 5.30 -0.14 -13.02
CA ILE A 270 4.25 -0.08 -12.00
C ILE A 270 4.83 0.33 -10.64
N ALA A 271 5.93 -0.26 -10.22
CA ALA A 271 6.58 0.09 -8.95
C ALA A 271 7.06 1.55 -8.92
N VAL A 272 7.60 2.06 -10.04
CA VAL A 272 7.99 3.47 -10.19
C VAL A 272 6.79 4.39 -10.03
N ILE A 273 5.70 4.16 -10.79
CA ILE A 273 4.49 4.99 -10.73
C ILE A 273 3.89 4.96 -9.32
N HIS A 274 3.80 3.78 -8.72
CA HIS A 274 3.29 3.61 -7.35
C HIS A 274 4.14 4.39 -6.34
N SER A 275 5.47 4.39 -6.50
CA SER A 275 6.39 5.15 -5.64
C SER A 275 6.24 6.66 -5.86
N LEU A 276 6.24 7.12 -7.11
CA LEU A 276 6.07 8.54 -7.44
C LEU A 276 4.75 9.09 -6.90
N PHE A 277 3.67 8.31 -7.01
CA PHE A 277 2.38 8.72 -6.47
C PHE A 277 2.42 8.81 -4.93
N ASN A 278 2.83 7.76 -4.22
CA ASN A 278 2.76 7.75 -2.75
C ASN A 278 3.74 8.72 -2.11
N ILE A 279 4.97 8.81 -2.61
CA ILE A 279 5.97 9.78 -2.13
C ILE A 279 5.54 11.20 -2.49
N GLY A 280 5.12 11.42 -3.74
CA GLY A 280 4.68 12.73 -4.20
C GLY A 280 3.43 13.22 -3.47
N ALA A 281 2.41 12.37 -3.26
CA ALA A 281 1.23 12.70 -2.48
C ALA A 281 1.61 13.04 -1.02
N THR A 282 2.53 12.27 -0.43
CA THR A 282 3.00 12.57 0.93
C THR A 282 3.72 13.92 0.99
N ILE A 283 4.66 14.20 0.10
CA ILE A 283 5.39 15.48 0.07
C ILE A 283 4.41 16.64 -0.11
N LEU A 284 3.47 16.50 -1.04
CA LEU A 284 2.49 17.54 -1.36
C LEU A 284 1.52 17.81 -0.21
N LEU A 285 1.00 16.75 0.43
CA LEU A 285 -0.01 16.86 1.47
C LEU A 285 0.58 16.99 2.89
N PHE A 286 1.88 16.78 3.06
CA PHE A 286 2.54 16.90 4.36
C PHE A 286 2.34 18.26 5.04
N PRO A 287 2.48 19.43 4.34
CA PRO A 287 2.18 20.73 4.93
C PRO A 287 0.69 20.89 5.30
N PHE A 288 -0.20 20.16 4.62
CA PHE A 288 -1.66 20.23 4.78
C PHE A 288 -2.22 19.13 5.68
N ALA A 289 -1.39 18.40 6.42
CA ALA A 289 -1.83 17.33 7.30
C ALA A 289 -2.87 17.78 8.35
N ASN A 290 -2.75 19.02 8.87
CA ASN A 290 -3.77 19.60 9.76
C ASN A 290 -5.11 19.84 9.04
N LEU A 291 -5.09 20.09 7.74
CA LEU A 291 -6.33 20.24 6.96
C LEU A 291 -7.03 18.89 6.81
N LEU A 292 -6.30 17.80 6.57
CA LEU A 292 -6.87 16.44 6.52
C LEU A 292 -7.51 16.06 7.87
N GLU A 293 -6.88 16.43 8.98
CA GLU A 293 -7.44 16.25 10.33
C GLU A 293 -8.74 17.04 10.50
N LYS A 294 -8.74 18.33 10.14
CA LYS A 294 -9.93 19.18 10.20
C LYS A 294 -11.06 18.65 9.31
N MET A 295 -10.77 18.17 8.13
CA MET A 295 -11.77 17.53 7.25
C MET A 295 -12.40 16.30 7.93
N ALA A 296 -11.58 15.46 8.60
CA ALA A 296 -12.08 14.31 9.32
C ALA A 296 -12.95 14.69 10.53
N ILE A 297 -12.59 15.75 11.25
CA ILE A 297 -13.38 16.29 12.37
C ILE A 297 -14.70 16.89 11.85
N PHE A 298 -14.67 17.58 10.72
CA PHE A 298 -15.87 18.15 10.10
C PHE A 298 -16.90 17.08 9.70
N VAL A 299 -16.44 15.98 9.11
CA VAL A 299 -17.30 14.87 8.68
C VAL A 299 -17.78 14.02 9.88
N ILE A 300 -16.97 13.95 10.93
CA ILE A 300 -17.28 13.19 12.16
C ILE A 300 -17.20 14.18 13.35
N PRO A 301 -18.22 15.03 13.56
CA PRO A 301 -18.19 16.04 14.61
C PRO A 301 -18.36 15.42 16.01
N ASP A 302 -17.94 16.16 17.03
CA ASP A 302 -18.29 15.86 18.41
C ASP A 302 -19.79 16.18 18.62
N LYS A 303 -20.46 15.43 19.50
CA LYS A 303 -21.83 15.76 19.86
C LYS A 303 -21.84 17.01 20.78
N GLU A 304 -22.81 17.88 20.64
CA GLU A 304 -22.95 19.07 21.50
C GLU A 304 -22.92 18.76 23.01
N SER A 305 -23.48 17.58 23.41
CA SER A 305 -23.46 17.12 24.80
C SER A 305 -22.07 16.76 25.37
N GLU A 306 -21.07 16.57 24.52
CA GLU A 306 -19.69 16.28 24.95
C GLU A 306 -18.83 17.56 25.01
N MET A 307 -19.30 18.67 24.45
CA MET A 307 -18.64 19.98 24.56
C MET A 307 -19.00 20.68 25.88
N GLU A 308 -20.21 20.47 26.41
CA GLU A 308 -20.65 21.02 27.71
C GLU A 308 -19.95 20.35 28.90
N GLU A 309 -19.42 19.12 28.77
CA GLU A 309 -18.66 18.48 29.87
C GLU A 309 -17.18 18.86 29.88
N MET A 310 -16.69 19.61 28.89
CA MET A 310 -15.28 20.04 28.77
C MET A 310 -15.04 21.51 29.09
N GLU A 311 -16.11 22.31 29.34
CA GLU A 311 -16.08 23.67 29.88
C GLU A 311 -16.27 23.66 31.42
#